data_470b7f18373e9e1b45e92c94b31a2e9b
#
_entry.id   470b7f18373e9e1b45e92c94b31a2e9b
#
_cell.length_a   1.000
_cell.length_b   1.000
_cell.length_c   1.000
_cell.angle_alpha   90.00
_cell.angle_beta   90.00
_cell.angle_gamma   90.00
#
_symmetry.space_group_name_H-M   'P 1'
#
loop_
_entity.id
_entity.type
_entity.pdbx_description
1 polymer ?
#
loop_
_entity_poly.entity_id
_entity_poly.type
_entity_poly.pdbx_seq_one_letter_code
_entity_poly.pdbx_strand_id
1 'polypeptide(L)'
;MEHVRYDRMTWQQRREVRLGYVRSQKGLCYHCKGDLEKPSRSPVHASKIDWTKFPPNFRQNPVHLHHNHMSGMTIGAVHAHCNAVLWQYYGE
;
A
#
# COMPACT_ATOMS: atom_id res chain seq x y z
N MET A 1 -0.53 14.84 -6.45
CA MET A 1 0.64 14.07 -6.88
C MET A 1 0.29 13.26 -8.11
N GLU A 2 1.19 13.19 -9.09
CA GLU A 2 0.94 12.44 -10.31
C GLU A 2 1.10 10.94 -10.10
N HIS A 3 0.28 10.16 -10.80
CA HIS A 3 0.40 8.71 -10.84
C HIS A 3 1.48 8.34 -11.86
N VAL A 4 2.37 7.43 -11.47
CA VAL A 4 3.50 6.99 -12.29
C VAL A 4 3.50 5.46 -12.39
N ARG A 5 4.26 4.92 -13.36
CA ARG A 5 4.31 3.48 -13.58
C ARG A 5 5.23 2.80 -12.56
N TYR A 6 4.64 1.95 -11.72
CA TYR A 6 5.35 1.19 -10.68
C TYR A 6 6.41 0.25 -11.28
N ASP A 7 6.06 -0.45 -12.35
CA ASP A 7 6.90 -1.49 -12.94
C ASP A 7 8.16 -0.96 -13.64
N ARG A 8 8.23 0.36 -13.89
CA ARG A 8 9.37 1.01 -14.56
C ARG A 8 10.30 1.74 -13.59
N MET A 9 10.03 1.66 -12.29
CA MET A 9 10.82 2.37 -11.29
C MET A 9 11.78 1.43 -10.56
N THR A 10 12.95 1.96 -10.18
CA THR A 10 13.84 1.31 -9.23
C THR A 10 13.21 1.35 -7.84
N TRP A 11 13.77 0.58 -6.89
CA TRP A 11 13.26 0.61 -5.52
C TRP A 11 13.47 1.98 -4.86
N GLN A 12 14.54 2.70 -5.23
CA GLN A 12 14.77 4.06 -4.73
C GLN A 12 13.68 5.02 -5.24
N GLN A 13 13.34 4.92 -6.52
CA GLN A 13 12.27 5.72 -7.11
C GLN A 13 10.91 5.39 -6.49
N ARG A 14 10.63 4.12 -6.25
CA ARG A 14 9.40 3.67 -5.58
C ARG A 14 9.30 4.24 -4.17
N ARG A 15 10.43 4.27 -3.45
CA ARG A 15 10.48 4.88 -2.11
C ARG A 15 10.14 6.38 -2.16
N GLU A 16 10.71 7.11 -3.12
CA GLU A 16 10.44 8.55 -3.28
C GLU A 16 8.97 8.81 -3.62
N VAL A 17 8.41 8.02 -4.52
CA VAL A 17 6.99 8.13 -4.89
C VAL A 17 6.10 7.82 -3.69
N ARG A 18 6.41 6.76 -2.93
CA ARG A 18 5.67 6.40 -1.72
C ARG A 18 5.67 7.54 -0.70
N LEU A 19 6.84 8.13 -0.44
CA LEU A 19 6.95 9.26 0.48
C LEU A 19 6.18 10.48 -0.02
N GLY A 20 6.16 10.70 -1.33
CA GLY A 20 5.37 11.75 -1.94
C GLY A 20 3.87 11.57 -1.70
N TYR A 21 3.37 10.34 -1.85
CA TYR A 21 1.97 10.02 -1.54
C TYR A 21 1.67 10.19 -0.05
N VAL A 22 2.57 9.76 0.83
CA VAL A 22 2.38 9.98 2.27
C VAL A 22 2.20 11.45 2.57
N ARG A 23 3.03 12.31 1.99
CA ARG A 23 2.90 13.76 2.18
C ARG A 23 1.58 14.30 1.60
N SER A 24 1.23 13.93 0.37
CA SER A 24 0.01 14.40 -0.28
C SER A 24 -1.25 13.89 0.42
N GLN A 25 -1.18 12.72 1.06
CA GLN A 25 -2.28 12.13 1.82
C GLN A 25 -2.28 12.59 3.29
N LYS A 26 -1.38 13.49 3.68
CA LYS A 26 -1.25 14.02 5.04
C LYS A 26 -1.00 12.93 6.09
N GLY A 27 -0.25 11.90 5.71
CA GLY A 27 0.08 10.77 6.59
C GLY A 27 -1.04 9.78 6.79
N LEU A 28 -2.11 9.86 6.01
CA LEU A 28 -3.27 8.97 6.12
C LEU A 28 -3.25 7.90 5.03
N CYS A 29 -3.68 6.70 5.38
CA CYS A 29 -3.77 5.58 4.44
C CYS A 29 -4.80 5.87 3.35
N TYR A 30 -4.43 5.61 2.10
CA TYR A 30 -5.34 5.78 0.97
C TYR A 30 -6.60 4.92 1.08
N HIS A 31 -6.48 3.71 1.64
CA HIS A 31 -7.59 2.76 1.73
C HIS A 31 -8.46 2.98 2.99
N CYS A 32 -7.88 2.83 4.18
CA CYS A 32 -8.67 2.88 5.42
C CYS A 32 -8.80 4.29 6.01
N LYS A 33 -8.04 5.26 5.50
CA LYS A 33 -8.02 6.65 5.94
C LYS A 33 -7.47 6.85 7.35
N GLY A 34 -6.92 5.81 7.95
CA GLY A 34 -6.27 5.89 9.24
C GLY A 34 -4.82 6.36 9.14
N ASP A 35 -4.24 6.71 10.28
CA ASP A 35 -2.85 7.15 10.38
C ASP A 35 -1.91 6.02 9.92
N LEU A 36 -1.02 6.32 8.97
CA LEU A 36 -0.05 5.35 8.45
C LEU A 36 0.97 4.91 9.50
N GLU A 37 1.18 5.68 10.57
CA GLU A 37 2.08 5.32 11.65
C GLU A 37 1.41 4.43 12.70
N LYS A 38 0.12 4.17 12.56
CA LYS A 38 -0.67 3.32 13.46
C LYS A 38 -1.17 2.10 12.69
N PRO A 39 -1.63 1.04 13.37
CA PRO A 39 -2.26 -0.10 12.69
C PRO A 39 -3.45 0.35 11.83
N SER A 40 -3.75 -0.43 10.79
CA SER A 40 -4.90 -0.15 9.94
C SER A 40 -6.19 -0.12 10.74
N ARG A 41 -7.16 0.67 10.27
CA ARG A 41 -8.44 0.85 10.97
C ARG A 41 -9.31 -0.39 10.87
N SER A 42 -10.10 -0.64 11.92
CA SER A 42 -11.18 -1.62 11.86
C SER A 42 -12.23 -1.17 10.80
N PRO A 43 -12.83 -2.07 10.00
CA PRO A 43 -12.70 -3.53 10.06
C PRO A 43 -11.50 -4.10 9.30
N VAL A 44 -10.71 -3.27 8.61
CA VAL A 44 -9.57 -3.75 7.81
C VAL A 44 -8.59 -4.53 8.69
N HIS A 45 -8.24 -3.97 9.86
CA HIS A 45 -7.30 -4.61 10.78
C HIS A 45 -7.82 -5.98 11.27
N ALA A 46 -9.13 -6.16 11.36
CA ALA A 46 -9.75 -7.42 11.78
C ALA A 46 -9.91 -8.43 10.64
N SER A 47 -9.65 -8.04 9.39
CA SER A 47 -9.77 -8.93 8.25
C SER A 47 -8.74 -10.05 8.33
N LYS A 48 -9.16 -11.28 8.06
CA LYS A 48 -8.27 -12.43 8.06
C LYS A 48 -7.48 -12.46 6.76
N ILE A 49 -6.15 -12.53 6.89
CA ILE A 49 -5.23 -12.56 5.76
C ILE A 49 -4.50 -13.90 5.76
N ASP A 50 -4.48 -14.55 4.61
CA ASP A 50 -3.64 -15.73 4.39
C ASP A 50 -2.23 -15.27 4.03
N TRP A 51 -1.39 -15.12 5.04
CA TRP A 51 -0.03 -14.62 4.87
C TRP A 51 0.87 -15.55 4.07
N THR A 52 0.45 -16.82 3.87
CA THR A 52 1.22 -17.75 3.03
C THR A 52 1.21 -17.37 1.56
N LYS A 53 0.25 -16.55 1.14
CA LYS A 53 0.14 -16.03 -0.24
C LYS A 53 1.03 -14.83 -0.51
N PHE A 54 1.75 -14.34 0.50
CA PHE A 54 2.57 -13.13 0.40
C PHE A 54 4.04 -13.47 0.67
N PRO A 55 4.98 -12.65 0.16
CA PRO A 55 6.40 -12.84 0.47
C PRO A 55 6.65 -12.77 1.98
N PRO A 56 7.68 -13.48 2.50
CA PRO A 56 7.97 -13.47 3.94
C PRO A 56 8.25 -12.07 4.50
N ASN A 57 8.78 -11.17 3.66
CA ASN A 57 9.12 -9.80 4.06
C ASN A 57 8.00 -8.79 3.78
N PHE A 58 6.81 -9.23 3.39
CA PHE A 58 5.71 -8.34 2.98
C PHE A 58 5.37 -7.32 4.07
N ARG A 59 5.40 -7.73 5.35
CA ARG A 59 5.03 -6.87 6.48
C ARG A 59 6.20 -6.13 7.12
N GLN A 60 7.43 -6.27 6.59
CA GLN A 60 8.60 -5.55 7.14
C GLN A 60 8.43 -4.04 7.04
N ASN A 61 7.86 -3.55 5.96
CA ASN A 61 7.53 -2.15 5.79
C ASN A 61 6.05 -1.95 6.09
N PRO A 62 5.70 -1.14 7.11
CA PRO A 62 4.30 -0.93 7.46
C PRO A 62 3.53 -0.12 6.42
N VAL A 63 4.23 0.65 5.58
CA VAL A 63 3.61 1.48 4.53
C VAL A 63 4.04 0.95 3.17
N HIS A 64 3.06 0.65 2.32
CA HIS A 64 3.27 0.14 0.98
C HIS A 64 2.84 1.15 -0.07
N LEU A 65 3.52 1.12 -1.23
CA LEU A 65 3.10 1.82 -2.43
C LEU A 65 2.12 0.91 -3.19
N HIS A 66 0.83 1.28 -3.15
CA HIS A 66 -0.22 0.54 -3.83
C HIS A 66 -0.24 0.91 -5.31
N HIS A 67 -0.38 -0.08 -6.17
CA HIS A 67 -0.46 0.12 -7.62
C HIS A 67 -1.49 -0.82 -8.24
N ASN A 68 -2.00 -0.42 -9.40
CA ASN A 68 -2.92 -1.24 -10.18
C ASN A 68 -2.10 -2.31 -10.93
N HIS A 69 -2.42 -3.57 -10.73
CA HIS A 69 -1.66 -4.68 -11.31
C HIS A 69 -1.87 -4.82 -12.82
N MET A 70 -2.96 -4.30 -13.36
CA MET A 70 -3.21 -4.35 -14.80
C MET A 70 -2.53 -3.20 -15.54
N SER A 71 -2.66 -1.98 -15.05
CA SER A 71 -2.08 -0.80 -15.70
C SER A 71 -0.63 -0.56 -15.30
N GLY A 72 -0.20 -1.05 -14.14
CA GLY A 72 1.10 -0.76 -13.56
C GLY A 72 1.21 0.63 -12.93
N MET A 73 0.13 1.41 -12.94
CA MET A 73 0.14 2.78 -12.41
C MET A 73 0.01 2.79 -10.89
N THR A 74 0.77 3.68 -10.24
CA THR A 74 0.69 3.88 -8.80
C THR A 74 -0.64 4.54 -8.42
N ILE A 75 -1.14 4.21 -7.23
CA ILE A 75 -2.43 4.71 -6.74
C ILE A 75 -2.24 5.57 -5.49
N GLY A 76 -1.48 5.08 -4.52
CA GLY A 76 -1.29 5.80 -3.26
C GLY A 76 -0.48 5.00 -2.26
N ALA A 77 -0.31 5.57 -1.06
CA ALA A 77 0.35 4.91 0.06
C ALA A 77 -0.70 4.29 0.98
N VAL A 78 -0.50 3.04 1.37
CA VAL A 78 -1.43 2.28 2.21
C VAL A 78 -0.67 1.52 3.29
N HIS A 79 -1.36 1.12 4.35
CA HIS A 79 -0.79 0.15 5.29
C HIS A 79 -0.50 -1.17 4.56
N ALA A 80 0.52 -1.90 5.01
CA ALA A 80 0.79 -3.24 4.49
C ALA A 80 -0.43 -4.15 4.61
N HIS A 81 -1.13 -4.10 5.72
CA HIS A 81 -2.36 -4.87 5.95
C HIS A 81 -3.46 -4.48 4.95
N CYS A 82 -3.65 -3.18 4.72
CA CYS A 82 -4.61 -2.69 3.73
C CYS A 82 -4.27 -3.18 2.33
N ASN A 83 -2.98 -3.17 1.97
CA ASN A 83 -2.53 -3.67 0.68
C ASN A 83 -2.85 -5.18 0.52
N ALA A 84 -2.65 -5.96 1.58
CA ALA A 84 -3.00 -7.38 1.57
C ALA A 84 -4.51 -7.59 1.42
N VAL A 85 -5.33 -6.80 2.09
CA VAL A 85 -6.79 -6.87 1.96
C VAL A 85 -7.22 -6.53 0.53
N LEU A 86 -6.65 -5.47 -0.04
CA LEU A 86 -6.97 -5.07 -1.41
C LEU A 86 -6.65 -6.18 -2.41
N TRP A 87 -5.49 -6.83 -2.24
CA TRP A 87 -5.09 -7.93 -3.10
C TRP A 87 -5.96 -9.17 -2.89
N GLN A 88 -6.15 -9.59 -1.64
CA GLN A 88 -6.82 -10.86 -1.32
C GLN A 88 -8.33 -10.83 -1.58
N TYR A 89 -8.98 -9.74 -1.23
CA TYR A 89 -10.44 -9.65 -1.29
C TYR A 89 -10.97 -8.89 -2.52
N TYR A 90 -10.18 -8.02 -3.10
CA TYR A 90 -10.61 -7.18 -4.22
C TYR A 90 -9.80 -7.39 -5.51
N GLY A 91 -8.76 -8.23 -5.47
CA GLY A 91 -7.95 -8.51 -6.64
C GLY A 91 -7.05 -7.35 -7.07
N GLU A 92 -6.83 -6.43 -6.20
CA GLU A 92 -5.98 -5.27 -6.46
C GLU A 92 -4.62 -5.48 -5.81
#